data_2ce2a77f1acdd00d1e4f4ec4274e5a1f
#
_entry.id   2ce2a77f1acdd00d1e4f4ec4274e5a1f
#
_cell.length_a   1.000
_cell.length_b   1.000
_cell.length_c   1.000
_cell.angle_alpha   90.00
_cell.angle_beta   90.00
_cell.angle_gamma   90.00
#
_symmetry.space_group_name_H-M   'P 1'
#
loop_
_entity.id
_entity.type
_entity.pdbx_description
1 polymer ?
#
loop_
_entity_poly.entity_id
_entity_poly.type
_entity_poly.pdbx_seq_one_letter_code
_entity_poly.pdbx_strand_id
1 'polypeptide(L)'
;MSVDDTNPSHTAVATIFWSVSASCALHGFSAIVSGMALAPGLAERFLIVDRSAEIQRILAEVRTRLADRETLAEVEPLIGSVEEYVPAQDWSQVLLRDHIVVSLISDFLDRVEPNLEPQLRPRGGSFGPWLGRSTGNRVRWDAAMRQVLAAHQDKSGDSLFARRLVGEVLSV
;
A
#
# COMPACT_ATOMS: atom_id res chain seq x y z
N MET A 1 6.26 -41.21 0.98
CA MET A 1 5.45 -40.41 0.06
C MET A 1 4.44 -39.67 0.92
N SER A 2 4.84 -38.49 1.40
CA SER A 2 3.94 -37.63 2.22
C SER A 2 3.02 -36.87 1.26
N VAL A 3 1.75 -37.16 1.32
CA VAL A 3 0.73 -36.36 0.65
C VAL A 3 0.72 -35.03 1.40
N ASP A 4 1.01 -33.93 0.70
CA ASP A 4 0.91 -32.59 1.21
C ASP A 4 -0.58 -32.31 1.51
N ASP A 5 -0.99 -32.53 2.75
CA ASP A 5 -2.33 -32.23 3.28
C ASP A 5 -2.43 -30.70 3.53
N THR A 6 -2.12 -29.89 2.54
CA THR A 6 -2.44 -28.46 2.60
C THR A 6 -3.96 -28.33 2.50
N ASN A 7 -4.57 -27.90 3.60
CA ASN A 7 -6.01 -27.63 3.64
C ASN A 7 -6.35 -26.58 2.55
N PRO A 8 -7.24 -26.90 1.57
CA PRO A 8 -7.56 -26.03 0.45
C PRO A 8 -8.03 -24.63 0.89
N SER A 9 -8.65 -24.51 2.06
CA SER A 9 -9.06 -23.22 2.63
C SER A 9 -7.86 -22.34 2.99
N HIS A 10 -6.76 -22.90 3.50
CA HIS A 10 -5.56 -22.13 3.85
C HIS A 10 -4.83 -21.64 2.60
N THR A 11 -4.83 -22.42 1.53
CA THR A 11 -4.27 -22.02 0.25
C THR A 11 -5.05 -20.86 -0.35
N ALA A 12 -6.39 -20.91 -0.32
CA ALA A 12 -7.25 -19.82 -0.80
C ALA A 12 -7.02 -18.50 -0.03
N VAL A 13 -6.94 -18.54 1.31
CA VAL A 13 -6.65 -17.36 2.12
C VAL A 13 -5.27 -16.77 1.78
N ALA A 14 -4.26 -17.62 1.59
CA ALA A 14 -2.93 -17.16 1.20
C ALA A 14 -2.92 -16.53 -0.20
N THR A 15 -3.65 -17.12 -1.16
CA THR A 15 -3.78 -16.58 -2.52
C THR A 15 -4.41 -15.19 -2.50
N ILE A 16 -5.53 -15.01 -1.79
CA ILE A 16 -6.18 -13.71 -1.63
C ILE A 16 -5.22 -12.71 -0.94
N PHE A 17 -4.59 -13.08 0.16
CA PHE A 17 -3.63 -12.24 0.87
C PHE A 17 -2.52 -11.72 -0.05
N TRP A 18 -1.90 -12.59 -0.83
CA TRP A 18 -0.82 -12.22 -1.73
C TRP A 18 -1.31 -11.42 -2.95
N SER A 19 -2.52 -11.70 -3.46
CA SER A 19 -3.13 -10.94 -4.55
C SER A 19 -3.50 -9.52 -4.12
N VAL A 20 -4.10 -9.35 -2.93
CA VAL A 20 -4.36 -8.03 -2.35
C VAL A 20 -3.05 -7.26 -2.14
N SER A 21 -2.02 -7.93 -1.59
CA SER A 21 -0.70 -7.33 -1.38
C SER A 21 -0.06 -6.86 -2.69
N ALA A 22 -0.18 -7.66 -3.75
CA ALA A 22 0.33 -7.32 -5.09
C ALA A 22 -0.38 -6.09 -5.66
N SER A 23 -1.71 -6.12 -5.66
CA SER A 23 -2.53 -5.04 -6.19
C SER A 23 -2.27 -3.73 -5.45
N CYS A 24 -2.27 -3.77 -4.10
CA CYS A 24 -1.95 -2.59 -3.28
C CYS A 24 -0.55 -2.03 -3.57
N ALA A 25 0.46 -2.90 -3.75
CA ALA A 25 1.81 -2.45 -4.06
C ALA A 25 1.92 -1.88 -5.48
N LEU A 26 1.25 -2.46 -6.48
CA LEU A 26 1.23 -1.94 -7.86
C LEU A 26 0.56 -0.57 -7.93
N HIS A 27 -0.63 -0.44 -7.36
CA HIS A 27 -1.35 0.84 -7.35
C HIS A 27 -0.65 1.88 -6.48
N GLY A 28 -0.10 1.49 -5.32
CA GLY A 28 0.71 2.37 -4.49
C GLY A 28 1.96 2.88 -5.23
N PHE A 29 2.61 2.04 -6.02
CA PHE A 29 3.73 2.45 -6.87
C PHE A 29 3.30 3.46 -7.92
N SER A 30 2.22 3.18 -8.67
CA SER A 30 1.66 4.09 -9.68
C SER A 30 1.30 5.44 -9.07
N ALA A 31 0.56 5.42 -7.96
CA ALA A 31 0.11 6.61 -7.24
C ALA A 31 1.26 7.49 -6.74
N ILE A 32 2.33 6.88 -6.21
CA ILE A 32 3.52 7.61 -5.75
C ILE A 32 4.30 8.21 -6.93
N VAL A 33 4.48 7.45 -8.00
CA VAL A 33 5.21 7.93 -9.19
C VAL A 33 4.43 9.06 -9.89
N SER A 34 3.11 8.96 -10.01
CA SER A 34 2.27 10.03 -10.56
C SER A 34 2.36 11.33 -9.73
N GLY A 35 2.58 11.22 -8.42
CA GLY A 35 2.83 12.35 -7.53
C GLY A 35 4.10 13.15 -7.82
N MET A 36 5.02 12.63 -8.65
CA MET A 36 6.28 13.30 -9.00
C MET A 36 6.05 14.69 -9.63
N ALA A 37 4.98 14.84 -10.43
CA ALA A 37 4.61 16.10 -11.06
C ALA A 37 4.12 17.16 -10.08
N LEU A 38 3.61 16.74 -8.92
CA LEU A 38 3.07 17.59 -7.86
C LEU A 38 4.12 17.93 -6.79
N ALA A 39 5.28 17.28 -6.81
CA ALA A 39 6.36 17.52 -5.85
C ALA A 39 6.97 18.92 -6.07
N PRO A 40 6.99 19.80 -5.03
CA PRO A 40 7.38 21.20 -5.18
C PRO A 40 8.87 21.39 -5.45
N GLY A 41 9.72 20.45 -5.08
CA GLY A 41 11.16 20.58 -5.23
C GLY A 41 11.91 19.26 -5.36
N LEU A 42 13.23 19.36 -5.41
CA LEU A 42 14.11 18.20 -5.60
C LEU A 42 14.09 17.27 -4.38
N ALA A 43 14.00 17.84 -3.17
CA ALA A 43 13.97 17.05 -1.94
C ALA A 43 12.73 16.15 -1.89
N GLU A 44 11.56 16.66 -2.27
CA GLU A 44 10.31 15.93 -2.31
C GLU A 44 10.33 14.86 -3.40
N ARG A 45 10.96 15.12 -4.55
CA ARG A 45 11.16 14.12 -5.60
C ARG A 45 12.06 12.96 -5.13
N PHE A 46 13.09 13.24 -4.33
CA PHE A 46 13.89 12.17 -3.73
C PHE A 46 13.10 11.34 -2.72
N LEU A 47 12.17 11.94 -1.96
CA LEU A 47 11.26 11.16 -1.11
C LEU A 47 10.42 10.17 -1.94
N ILE A 48 9.92 10.58 -3.10
CA ILE A 48 9.20 9.70 -4.03
C ILE A 48 10.10 8.55 -4.51
N VAL A 49 11.33 8.85 -4.92
CA VAL A 49 12.29 7.83 -5.37
C VAL A 49 12.56 6.80 -4.26
N ASP A 50 12.84 7.27 -3.05
CA ASP A 50 13.08 6.41 -1.88
C ASP A 50 11.86 5.52 -1.58
N ARG A 51 10.66 6.11 -1.61
CA ARG A 51 9.40 5.40 -1.37
C ARG A 51 9.11 4.37 -2.47
N SER A 52 9.33 4.74 -3.73
CA SER A 52 9.18 3.83 -4.87
C SER A 52 10.11 2.62 -4.77
N ALA A 53 11.35 2.82 -4.32
CA ALA A 53 12.30 1.73 -4.12
C ALA A 53 11.87 0.76 -3.00
N GLU A 54 11.18 1.25 -1.97
CA GLU A 54 10.58 0.38 -0.94
C GLU A 54 9.45 -0.48 -1.51
N ILE A 55 8.53 0.15 -2.27
CA ILE A 55 7.41 -0.56 -2.89
C ILE A 55 7.92 -1.60 -3.89
N GLN A 56 8.97 -1.29 -4.67
CA GLN A 56 9.57 -2.26 -5.59
C GLN A 56 10.14 -3.49 -4.87
N ARG A 57 10.69 -3.34 -3.67
CA ARG A 57 11.13 -4.49 -2.86
C ARG A 57 9.96 -5.36 -2.41
N ILE A 58 8.83 -4.74 -2.06
CA ILE A 58 7.58 -5.46 -1.76
C ILE A 58 7.12 -6.23 -3.00
N LEU A 59 7.06 -5.59 -4.15
CA LEU A 59 6.67 -6.23 -5.41
C LEU A 59 7.57 -7.41 -5.78
N ALA A 60 8.87 -7.30 -5.54
CA ALA A 60 9.81 -8.40 -5.78
C ALA A 60 9.49 -9.62 -4.92
N GLU A 61 9.19 -9.44 -3.64
CA GLU A 61 8.80 -10.54 -2.75
C GLU A 61 7.43 -11.11 -3.14
N VAL A 62 6.42 -10.26 -3.34
CA VAL A 62 5.07 -10.67 -3.75
C VAL A 62 5.13 -11.51 -5.02
N ARG A 63 5.93 -11.08 -6.00
CA ARG A 63 6.12 -11.82 -7.26
C ARG A 63 6.61 -13.25 -7.05
N THR A 64 7.40 -13.51 -6.02
CA THR A 64 7.86 -14.89 -5.70
C THR A 64 6.78 -15.74 -5.05
N ARG A 65 5.70 -15.14 -4.56
CA ARG A 65 4.61 -15.78 -3.82
C ARG A 65 3.32 -15.91 -4.61
N LEU A 66 3.13 -15.06 -5.63
CA LEU A 66 1.96 -15.12 -6.51
C LEU A 66 2.01 -16.36 -7.37
N ALA A 67 1.20 -17.35 -7.00
CA ALA A 67 1.03 -18.58 -7.74
C ALA A 67 -0.11 -18.49 -8.76
N ASP A 68 -1.11 -17.63 -8.48
CA ASP A 68 -2.35 -17.52 -9.24
C ASP A 68 -2.56 -16.09 -9.77
N ARG A 69 -2.58 -15.99 -11.11
CA ARG A 69 -2.84 -14.74 -11.83
C ARG A 69 -4.33 -14.42 -11.95
N GLU A 70 -5.19 -15.42 -11.85
CA GLU A 70 -6.64 -15.25 -11.99
C GLU A 70 -7.18 -14.47 -10.80
N THR A 71 -6.84 -14.88 -9.58
CA THR A 71 -7.22 -14.15 -8.36
C THR A 71 -6.67 -12.71 -8.34
N LEU A 72 -5.45 -12.48 -8.89
CA LEU A 72 -4.94 -11.13 -9.03
C LEU A 72 -5.82 -10.27 -9.95
N ALA A 73 -6.24 -10.81 -11.07
CA ALA A 73 -7.12 -10.11 -12.03
C ALA A 73 -8.50 -9.77 -11.44
N GLU A 74 -8.99 -10.55 -10.47
CA GLU A 74 -10.23 -10.27 -9.75
C GLU A 74 -10.05 -9.15 -8.70
N VAL A 75 -8.90 -9.11 -8.02
CA VAL A 75 -8.62 -8.15 -6.94
C VAL A 75 -8.17 -6.79 -7.48
N GLU A 76 -7.44 -6.76 -8.58
CA GLU A 76 -6.84 -5.54 -9.15
C GLU A 76 -7.86 -4.41 -9.40
N PRO A 77 -9.04 -4.65 -10.02
CA PRO A 77 -10.01 -3.58 -10.27
C PRO A 77 -10.57 -2.96 -8.99
N LEU A 78 -10.68 -3.74 -7.91
CA LEU A 78 -11.20 -3.26 -6.64
C LEU A 78 -10.30 -2.18 -6.04
N ILE A 79 -8.98 -2.39 -6.06
CA ILE A 79 -8.01 -1.49 -5.47
C ILE A 79 -7.68 -0.32 -6.43
N GLY A 80 -7.66 -0.59 -7.74
CA GLY A 80 -7.39 0.41 -8.77
C GLY A 80 -8.40 1.56 -8.79
N SER A 81 -9.64 1.27 -8.42
CA SER A 81 -10.71 2.27 -8.35
C SER A 81 -10.40 3.44 -7.42
N VAL A 82 -9.66 3.21 -6.34
CA VAL A 82 -9.32 4.26 -5.36
C VAL A 82 -8.51 5.40 -5.99
N GLU A 83 -7.54 5.08 -6.86
CA GLU A 83 -6.74 6.11 -7.54
C GLU A 83 -7.57 6.89 -8.56
N GLU A 84 -8.45 6.22 -9.27
CA GLU A 84 -9.33 6.81 -10.28
C GLU A 84 -10.34 7.78 -9.67
N TYR A 85 -10.98 7.40 -8.56
CA TYR A 85 -12.05 8.20 -7.94
C TYR A 85 -11.56 9.30 -7.01
N VAL A 86 -10.34 9.19 -6.47
CA VAL A 86 -9.77 10.18 -5.55
C VAL A 86 -8.34 10.56 -5.97
N PRO A 87 -8.17 11.18 -7.16
CA PRO A 87 -6.86 11.63 -7.61
C PRO A 87 -6.34 12.76 -6.72
N ALA A 88 -5.05 12.72 -6.37
CA ALA A 88 -4.39 13.80 -5.66
C ALA A 88 -4.22 15.01 -6.59
N GLN A 89 -4.54 16.22 -6.09
CA GLN A 89 -4.46 17.48 -6.85
C GLN A 89 -3.22 18.30 -6.51
N ASP A 90 -2.61 18.05 -5.35
CA ASP A 90 -1.43 18.75 -4.85
C ASP A 90 -0.53 17.82 -4.03
N TRP A 91 0.61 18.36 -3.60
CA TRP A 91 1.61 17.60 -2.85
C TRP A 91 1.11 17.11 -1.48
N SER A 92 0.29 17.89 -0.79
CA SER A 92 -0.28 17.51 0.51
C SER A 92 -1.16 16.27 0.37
N GLN A 93 -1.97 16.22 -0.68
CA GLN A 93 -2.85 15.10 -0.97
C GLN A 93 -2.08 13.85 -1.42
N VAL A 94 -0.95 13.99 -2.13
CA VAL A 94 -0.06 12.84 -2.45
C VAL A 94 0.44 12.16 -1.17
N LEU A 95 0.97 12.96 -0.23
CA LEU A 95 1.47 12.46 1.05
C LEU A 95 0.36 11.84 1.90
N LEU A 96 -0.79 12.52 1.98
CA LEU A 96 -1.94 12.10 2.76
C LEU A 96 -2.55 10.80 2.20
N ARG A 97 -2.64 10.67 0.87
CA ARG A 97 -3.11 9.45 0.20
C ARG A 97 -2.24 8.25 0.55
N ASP A 98 -0.92 8.32 0.36
CA ASP A 98 -0.02 7.23 0.70
C ASP A 98 -0.14 6.85 2.18
N HIS A 99 -0.19 7.84 3.07
CA HIS A 99 -0.31 7.58 4.51
C HIS A 99 -1.60 6.83 4.86
N ILE A 100 -2.75 7.28 4.37
CA ILE A 100 -4.06 6.69 4.67
C ILE A 100 -4.16 5.29 4.07
N VAL A 101 -3.91 5.15 2.76
CA VAL A 101 -4.04 3.88 2.05
C VAL A 101 -3.11 2.83 2.65
N VAL A 102 -1.83 3.15 2.83
CA VAL A 102 -0.86 2.24 3.43
C VAL A 102 -1.25 1.86 4.86
N SER A 103 -1.77 2.80 5.66
CA SER A 103 -2.20 2.50 7.02
C SER A 103 -3.38 1.53 7.07
N LEU A 104 -4.42 1.77 6.26
CA LEU A 104 -5.61 0.91 6.21
C LEU A 104 -5.26 -0.50 5.70
N ILE A 105 -4.48 -0.58 4.62
CA ILE A 105 -4.05 -1.87 4.06
C ILE A 105 -3.18 -2.63 5.05
N SER A 106 -2.23 -1.95 5.72
CA SER A 106 -1.39 -2.58 6.72
C SER A 106 -2.21 -3.15 7.86
N ASP A 107 -3.20 -2.39 8.36
CA ASP A 107 -4.07 -2.86 9.45
C ASP A 107 -4.91 -4.08 9.04
N PHE A 108 -5.36 -4.13 7.79
CA PHE A 108 -6.05 -5.29 7.24
C PHE A 108 -5.11 -6.50 7.15
N LEU A 109 -3.95 -6.33 6.52
CA LEU A 109 -2.99 -7.42 6.31
C LEU A 109 -2.42 -7.94 7.63
N ASP A 110 -2.15 -7.08 8.61
CA ASP A 110 -1.70 -7.47 9.96
C ASP A 110 -2.74 -8.33 10.69
N ARG A 111 -4.03 -8.18 10.37
CA ARG A 111 -5.11 -9.03 10.92
C ARG A 111 -5.25 -10.37 10.21
N VAL A 112 -4.93 -10.42 8.93
CA VAL A 112 -5.04 -11.64 8.11
C VAL A 112 -3.80 -12.52 8.23
N GLU A 113 -2.60 -11.94 8.32
CA GLU A 113 -1.31 -12.65 8.37
C GLU A 113 -1.25 -13.76 9.43
N PRO A 114 -1.74 -13.58 10.69
CA PRO A 114 -1.71 -14.64 11.69
C PRO A 114 -2.48 -15.90 11.31
N ASN A 115 -3.46 -15.78 10.40
CA ASN A 115 -4.27 -16.90 9.92
C ASN A 115 -3.59 -17.69 8.78
N LEU A 116 -2.46 -17.18 8.26
CA LEU A 116 -1.66 -17.89 7.27
C LEU A 116 -0.80 -18.97 7.93
N GLU A 117 -0.59 -20.07 7.24
CA GLU A 117 0.41 -21.05 7.64
C GLU A 117 1.82 -20.41 7.67
N PRO A 118 2.69 -20.80 8.61
CA PRO A 118 3.99 -20.16 8.79
C PRO A 118 4.84 -20.06 7.52
N GLN A 119 4.80 -21.08 6.65
CA GLN A 119 5.54 -21.10 5.38
C GLN A 119 4.97 -20.16 4.31
N LEU A 120 3.70 -19.75 4.45
CA LEU A 120 3.00 -18.84 3.53
C LEU A 120 3.06 -17.38 3.98
N ARG A 121 3.56 -17.12 5.20
CA ARG A 121 3.72 -15.76 5.73
C ARG A 121 4.84 -14.98 5.02
N PRO A 122 4.79 -13.63 5.04
CA PRO A 122 5.90 -12.79 4.61
C PRO A 122 7.20 -13.15 5.33
N ARG A 123 8.34 -13.10 4.63
CA ARG A 123 9.63 -13.31 5.24
C ARG A 123 9.97 -12.16 6.19
N GLY A 124 10.36 -12.50 7.43
CA GLY A 124 10.74 -11.52 8.44
C GLY A 124 9.62 -11.01 9.33
N GLY A 125 8.46 -11.65 9.33
CA GLY A 125 7.35 -11.35 10.25
C GLY A 125 6.29 -10.43 9.66
N SER A 126 5.65 -9.59 10.49
CA SER A 126 4.46 -8.85 10.09
C SER A 126 4.62 -7.97 8.85
N PHE A 127 3.54 -7.78 8.13
CA PHE A 127 3.46 -6.96 6.92
C PHE A 127 3.72 -5.46 7.19
N GLY A 128 3.59 -5.03 8.45
CA GLY A 128 3.84 -3.66 8.86
C GLY A 128 5.25 -3.16 8.58
N PRO A 129 6.33 -3.90 8.97
CA PRO A 129 7.69 -3.61 8.54
C PRO A 129 7.85 -3.63 7.03
N TRP A 130 7.11 -4.49 6.36
CA TRP A 130 7.15 -4.69 4.93
C TRP A 130 6.57 -3.53 4.13
N LEU A 131 5.47 -2.95 4.59
CA LEU A 131 4.90 -1.72 4.03
C LEU A 131 5.66 -0.47 4.49
N GLY A 132 6.83 -0.65 5.08
CA GLY A 132 7.74 0.44 5.41
C GLY A 132 7.40 1.20 6.69
N ARG A 133 6.47 0.70 7.54
CA ARG A 133 6.06 1.40 8.78
C ARG A 133 7.21 1.69 9.75
N SER A 134 8.27 0.88 9.70
CA SER A 134 9.44 0.99 10.59
C SER A 134 10.75 1.31 9.85
N THR A 135 10.72 1.57 8.55
CA THR A 135 11.92 1.95 7.81
C THR A 135 12.25 3.43 7.98
N GLY A 136 13.53 3.79 7.86
CA GLY A 136 13.96 5.19 7.88
C GLY A 136 13.28 6.06 6.81
N ASN A 137 12.90 5.47 5.67
CA ASN A 137 12.20 6.16 4.61
C ASN A 137 10.76 6.49 5.01
N ARG A 138 10.05 5.56 5.67
CA ARG A 138 8.70 5.83 6.17
C ARG A 138 8.71 6.94 7.22
N VAL A 139 9.67 6.94 8.13
CA VAL A 139 9.82 8.02 9.12
C VAL A 139 10.02 9.37 8.44
N ARG A 140 10.86 9.44 7.38
CA ARG A 140 11.05 10.68 6.60
C ARG A 140 9.79 11.09 5.85
N TRP A 141 9.06 10.14 5.27
CA TRP A 141 7.79 10.38 4.59
C TRP A 141 6.74 10.95 5.53
N ASP A 142 6.54 10.33 6.69
CA ASP A 142 5.59 10.80 7.71
C ASP A 142 6.00 12.16 8.31
N ALA A 143 7.29 12.43 8.44
CA ALA A 143 7.78 13.75 8.88
C ALA A 143 7.47 14.83 7.83
N ALA A 144 7.73 14.55 6.55
CA ALA A 144 7.39 15.46 5.44
C ALA A 144 5.88 15.71 5.38
N MET A 145 5.06 14.66 5.49
CA MET A 145 3.60 14.80 5.53
C MET A 145 3.15 15.73 6.66
N ARG A 146 3.62 15.49 7.90
CA ARG A 146 3.27 16.36 9.05
C ARG A 146 3.68 17.81 8.84
N GLN A 147 4.88 18.05 8.29
CA GLN A 147 5.38 19.38 8.00
C GLN A 147 4.52 20.09 6.94
N VAL A 148 4.21 19.40 5.84
CA VAL A 148 3.39 19.95 4.75
C VAL A 148 1.99 20.24 5.23
N LEU A 149 1.32 19.31 5.90
CA LEU A 149 -0.02 19.49 6.44
C LEU A 149 -0.09 20.62 7.50
N ALA A 150 0.96 20.79 8.32
CA ALA A 150 1.00 21.89 9.28
C ALA A 150 1.09 23.27 8.59
N ALA A 151 1.80 23.34 7.47
CA ALA A 151 1.99 24.57 6.69
C ALA A 151 0.88 24.83 5.67
N HIS A 152 0.11 23.81 5.29
CA HIS A 152 -0.93 23.91 4.26
C HIS A 152 -2.09 24.78 4.75
N GLN A 153 -2.52 25.72 3.89
CA GLN A 153 -3.58 26.68 4.26
C GLN A 153 -4.98 26.10 4.13
N ASP A 154 -5.20 25.20 3.15
CA ASP A 154 -6.50 24.58 2.91
C ASP A 154 -6.70 23.27 3.70
N LYS A 155 -6.78 23.40 5.03
CA LYS A 155 -7.09 22.27 5.92
C LYS A 155 -8.47 21.66 5.70
N SER A 156 -9.41 22.44 5.17
CA SER A 156 -10.76 21.96 4.84
C SER A 156 -10.73 21.05 3.64
N GLY A 157 -9.99 21.40 2.60
CA GLY A 157 -9.75 20.58 1.42
C GLY A 157 -9.04 19.27 1.76
N ASP A 158 -7.97 19.32 2.55
CA ASP A 158 -7.28 18.14 3.04
C ASP A 158 -8.20 17.19 3.83
N SER A 159 -9.05 17.76 4.71
CA SER A 159 -10.00 16.96 5.50
C SER A 159 -11.08 16.33 4.63
N LEU A 160 -11.58 17.02 3.63
CA LEU A 160 -12.56 16.51 2.68
C LEU A 160 -11.95 15.39 1.81
N PHE A 161 -10.74 15.62 1.31
CA PHE A 161 -9.98 14.63 0.56
C PHE A 161 -9.77 13.34 1.38
N ALA A 162 -9.29 13.47 2.63
CA ALA A 162 -9.08 12.33 3.53
C ALA A 162 -10.36 11.53 3.79
N ARG A 163 -11.49 12.21 4.07
CA ARG A 163 -12.78 11.53 4.29
C ARG A 163 -13.26 10.80 3.05
N ARG A 164 -13.14 11.41 1.87
CA ARG A 164 -13.51 10.78 0.61
C ARG A 164 -12.63 9.55 0.34
N LEU A 165 -11.33 9.67 0.53
CA LEU A 165 -10.38 8.57 0.34
C LEU A 165 -10.68 7.39 1.27
N VAL A 166 -10.92 7.65 2.57
CA VAL A 166 -11.31 6.59 3.53
C VAL A 166 -12.61 5.93 3.12
N GLY A 167 -13.60 6.72 2.68
CA GLY A 167 -14.87 6.19 2.18
C GLY A 167 -14.69 5.26 1.00
N GLU A 168 -13.89 5.63 0.01
CA GLU A 168 -13.61 4.78 -1.17
C GLU A 168 -12.85 3.50 -0.78
N VAL A 169 -11.80 3.62 0.04
CA VAL A 169 -11.02 2.43 0.47
C VAL A 169 -11.87 1.43 1.27
N LEU A 170 -12.85 1.90 2.06
CA LEU A 170 -13.72 1.04 2.86
C LEU A 170 -14.93 0.50 2.06
N SER A 171 -15.19 1.00 0.86
CA SER A 171 -16.28 0.54 0.00
C SER A 171 -15.86 -0.59 -0.96
N VAL A 172 -14.58 -0.85 -1.07
CA VAL A 172 -13.96 -1.96 -1.83
C VAL A 172 -13.95 -3.23 -0.98
#